data_8915e28191247524bc10715294fec1d7
#
_entry.id   8915e28191247524bc10715294fec1d7
#
_cell.length_a   1.000
_cell.length_b   1.000
_cell.length_c   1.000
_cell.angle_alpha   90.00
_cell.angle_beta   90.00
_cell.angle_gamma   90.00
#
_symmetry.space_group_name_H-M   'P 1'
#
loop_
_entity.id
_entity.type
_entity.pdbx_description
1 polymer ?
#
loop_
_entity_poly.entity_id
_entity_poly.type
_entity_poly.pdbx_seq_one_letter_code
_entity_poly.pdbx_strand_id
1 'polypeptide(L)'
;DMMASALQAQNDPQMRKEFLTRSLNVFVSSFKACFDVADFRRSDAHYHWTQQELARLVTAWYGGADLSKLHDLTAAAIVGEIPAAKAANEDWTPSEDVLVIVPHAWFPRTAAAEKADVDNIPLFGWQDDGWLDMPNESSMDPTEPVKQFKKWQSEGFRIRKVGHDRKFARPYYTAMKKAGFTVVDQPQLYLAKSEGFRYIEHKMKIGCLYYCGAEPFEYCVGNIRACEKVDDAVQYEKIN
;
A
#
# COMPACT_ATOMS: atom_id res chain seq x y z
N ASP A 1 -29.12 -12.25 17.87
CA ASP A 1 -29.89 -11.04 17.52
C ASP A 1 -28.93 -9.90 17.21
N MET A 2 -29.03 -9.34 16.00
CA MET A 2 -28.14 -8.29 15.48
C MET A 2 -28.15 -7.05 16.41
N MET A 3 -29.25 -6.73 17.03
CA MET A 3 -29.38 -5.55 17.91
C MET A 3 -28.64 -5.73 19.24
N ALA A 4 -28.67 -6.94 19.82
CA ALA A 4 -27.89 -7.26 21.01
C ALA A 4 -26.38 -7.23 20.72
N SER A 5 -25.97 -7.75 19.56
CA SER A 5 -24.57 -7.70 19.12
C SER A 5 -24.08 -6.26 18.84
N ALA A 6 -24.94 -5.40 18.30
CA ALA A 6 -24.64 -3.98 18.09
C ALA A 6 -24.44 -3.23 19.41
N LEU A 7 -25.27 -3.51 20.43
CA LEU A 7 -25.13 -2.90 21.75
C LEU A 7 -23.85 -3.34 22.48
N GLN A 8 -23.49 -4.62 22.38
CA GLN A 8 -22.21 -5.10 22.90
C GLN A 8 -21.00 -4.45 22.18
N ALA A 9 -21.10 -4.28 20.86
CA ALA A 9 -20.06 -3.64 20.05
C ALA A 9 -19.83 -2.15 20.37
N GLN A 10 -20.76 -1.46 21.01
CA GLN A 10 -20.57 -0.06 21.43
C GLN A 10 -19.57 0.08 22.59
N ASN A 11 -19.49 -0.90 23.47
CA ASN A 11 -18.73 -0.83 24.71
C ASN A 11 -17.44 -1.67 24.69
N ASP A 12 -17.26 -2.55 23.70
CA ASP A 12 -16.10 -3.44 23.57
C ASP A 12 -15.50 -3.32 22.17
N PRO A 13 -14.25 -2.81 22.05
CA PRO A 13 -13.57 -2.68 20.76
C PRO A 13 -13.42 -4.01 20.00
N GLN A 14 -13.29 -5.13 20.70
CA GLN A 14 -13.18 -6.45 20.10
C GLN A 14 -14.52 -6.90 19.49
N MET A 15 -15.60 -6.78 20.26
CA MET A 15 -16.95 -7.08 19.80
C MET A 15 -17.38 -6.13 18.66
N ARG A 16 -16.91 -4.89 18.69
CA ARG A 16 -17.16 -3.90 17.62
C ARG A 16 -16.57 -4.35 16.29
N LYS A 17 -15.32 -4.83 16.26
CA LYS A 17 -14.69 -5.34 15.05
C LYS A 17 -15.39 -6.59 14.52
N GLU A 18 -15.73 -7.54 15.39
CA GLU A 18 -16.52 -8.73 15.00
C GLU A 18 -17.87 -8.36 14.41
N PHE A 19 -18.58 -7.43 15.03
CA PHE A 19 -19.87 -6.96 14.55
C PHE A 19 -19.76 -6.30 13.17
N LEU A 20 -18.79 -5.39 12.99
CA LEU A 20 -18.55 -4.73 11.70
C LEU A 20 -18.22 -5.73 10.61
N THR A 21 -17.36 -6.69 10.88
CA THR A 21 -16.90 -7.68 9.89
C THR A 21 -17.99 -8.69 9.54
N ARG A 22 -18.61 -9.33 10.57
CA ARG A 22 -19.52 -10.45 10.37
C ARG A 22 -20.96 -10.02 10.08
N SER A 23 -21.39 -8.91 10.65
CA SER A 23 -22.80 -8.48 10.54
C SER A 23 -23.01 -7.40 9.50
N LEU A 24 -22.02 -6.54 9.26
CA LEU A 24 -22.12 -5.45 8.31
C LEU A 24 -21.22 -5.63 7.08
N ASN A 25 -20.45 -6.71 7.03
CA ASN A 25 -19.50 -7.02 5.96
C ASN A 25 -18.50 -5.87 5.68
N VAL A 26 -18.15 -5.11 6.73
CA VAL A 26 -17.19 -4.01 6.66
C VAL A 26 -15.82 -4.58 6.96
N PHE A 27 -14.85 -4.32 6.07
CA PHE A 27 -13.47 -4.67 6.32
C PHE A 27 -12.95 -3.87 7.53
N VAL A 28 -12.45 -4.56 8.53
CA VAL A 28 -11.78 -3.96 9.70
C VAL A 28 -10.38 -4.54 9.82
N SER A 29 -9.41 -3.69 10.10
CA SER A 29 -8.05 -4.12 10.36
C SER A 29 -8.00 -5.15 11.51
N SER A 30 -7.06 -6.09 11.42
CA SER A 30 -6.87 -7.13 12.43
C SER A 30 -6.71 -6.53 13.84
N PHE A 31 -7.17 -7.24 14.87
CA PHE A 31 -6.95 -6.86 16.27
C PHE A 31 -5.49 -6.66 16.67
N LYS A 32 -4.58 -7.25 15.90
CA LYS A 32 -3.12 -7.14 16.09
C LYS A 32 -2.50 -6.07 15.20
N ALA A 33 -3.29 -5.39 14.36
CA ALA A 33 -2.77 -4.35 13.49
C ALA A 33 -2.22 -3.18 14.30
N CYS A 34 -1.05 -2.70 13.92
CA CYS A 34 -0.45 -1.53 14.55
C CYS A 34 -0.97 -0.21 13.98
N PHE A 35 -1.62 -0.25 12.83
CA PHE A 35 -2.19 0.92 12.17
C PHE A 35 -3.72 0.84 12.10
N ASP A 36 -4.37 1.99 12.34
CA ASP A 36 -5.81 2.13 12.08
C ASP A 36 -6.02 2.66 10.65
N VAL A 37 -6.68 1.86 9.82
CA VAL A 37 -7.00 2.24 8.43
C VAL A 37 -7.85 3.51 8.37
N ALA A 38 -8.67 3.77 9.40
CA ALA A 38 -9.46 5.01 9.46
C ALA A 38 -8.59 6.27 9.51
N ASP A 39 -7.41 6.20 10.13
CA ASP A 39 -6.46 7.31 10.17
C ASP A 39 -5.87 7.58 8.78
N PHE A 40 -5.55 6.52 8.04
CA PHE A 40 -5.10 6.63 6.65
C PHE A 40 -6.15 7.26 5.76
N ARG A 41 -7.41 6.82 5.86
CA ARG A 41 -8.54 7.38 5.10
C ARG A 41 -8.76 8.84 5.41
N ARG A 42 -8.65 9.25 6.68
CA ARG A 42 -8.78 10.66 7.05
C ARG A 42 -7.70 11.53 6.41
N SER A 43 -6.45 11.05 6.37
CA SER A 43 -5.37 11.77 5.71
C SER A 43 -5.59 11.86 4.20
N ASP A 44 -5.93 10.75 3.55
CA ASP A 44 -6.17 10.67 2.11
C ASP A 44 -7.31 11.59 1.66
N ALA A 45 -8.38 11.65 2.44
CA ALA A 45 -9.59 12.42 2.13
C ALA A 45 -9.38 13.94 2.00
N HIS A 46 -8.25 14.48 2.44
CA HIS A 46 -7.92 15.90 2.24
C HIS A 46 -7.54 16.22 0.79
N TYR A 47 -7.27 15.22 -0.05
CA TYR A 47 -6.67 15.39 -1.37
C TYR A 47 -7.44 14.63 -2.46
N HIS A 48 -7.46 15.20 -3.68
CA HIS A 48 -8.19 14.62 -4.82
C HIS A 48 -7.45 14.90 -6.12
N TRP A 49 -6.20 14.44 -6.24
CA TRP A 49 -5.42 14.64 -7.46
C TRP A 49 -5.60 13.49 -8.45
N THR A 50 -5.71 13.87 -9.71
CA THR A 50 -5.58 12.92 -10.83
C THR A 50 -4.12 12.49 -11.00
N GLN A 51 -3.90 11.35 -11.65
CA GLN A 51 -2.54 10.89 -11.96
C GLN A 51 -1.73 11.91 -12.78
N GLN A 52 -2.40 12.64 -13.69
CA GLN A 52 -1.75 13.69 -14.49
C GLN A 52 -1.27 14.87 -13.64
N GLU A 53 -2.06 15.26 -12.66
CA GLU A 53 -1.68 16.31 -11.70
C GLU A 53 -0.52 15.84 -10.83
N LEU A 54 -0.57 14.61 -10.30
CA LEU A 54 0.52 14.04 -9.52
C LEU A 54 1.84 14.00 -10.30
N ALA A 55 1.81 13.59 -11.57
CA ALA A 55 2.99 13.56 -12.43
C ALA A 55 3.62 14.95 -12.64
N ARG A 56 2.84 16.02 -12.55
CA ARG A 56 3.31 17.42 -12.68
C ARG A 56 3.73 18.04 -11.35
N LEU A 57 3.01 17.75 -10.26
CA LEU A 57 3.23 18.37 -8.96
C LEU A 57 4.48 17.82 -8.27
N VAL A 58 4.76 16.52 -8.44
CA VAL A 58 5.91 15.86 -7.83
C VAL A 58 7.10 15.89 -8.80
N THR A 59 8.22 16.42 -8.32
CA THR A 59 9.41 16.61 -9.15
C THR A 59 10.28 15.35 -9.28
N ALA A 60 10.21 14.46 -8.32
CA ALA A 60 10.97 13.21 -8.28
C ALA A 60 10.17 12.10 -7.61
N TRP A 61 10.08 10.97 -8.30
CA TRP A 61 9.47 9.76 -7.81
C TRP A 61 10.51 8.69 -7.51
N TYR A 62 10.24 7.88 -6.50
CA TYR A 62 11.06 6.75 -6.11
C TYR A 62 10.17 5.51 -6.10
N GLY A 63 10.65 4.41 -6.64
CA GLY A 63 9.86 3.18 -6.76
C GLY A 63 10.32 2.09 -5.81
N GLY A 64 9.45 1.14 -5.58
CA GLY A 64 9.74 -0.13 -4.92
C GLY A 64 8.81 -1.22 -5.43
N ALA A 65 9.25 -2.47 -5.33
CA ALA A 65 8.41 -3.62 -5.64
C ALA A 65 8.73 -4.76 -4.66
N ASP A 66 7.68 -5.46 -4.24
CA ASP A 66 7.75 -6.71 -3.48
C ASP A 66 7.15 -7.83 -4.33
N LEU A 67 7.96 -8.87 -4.58
CA LEU A 67 7.65 -9.93 -5.51
C LEU A 67 7.24 -11.19 -4.74
N SER A 68 5.97 -11.54 -4.83
CA SER A 68 5.46 -12.81 -4.34
C SER A 68 5.53 -13.91 -5.40
N LYS A 69 5.62 -15.18 -4.95
CA LYS A 69 5.65 -16.32 -5.88
C LYS A 69 4.29 -16.98 -6.06
N LEU A 70 3.50 -17.20 -5.03
CA LEU A 70 2.32 -18.08 -5.12
C LEU A 70 1.09 -17.65 -4.32
N HIS A 71 1.23 -17.13 -3.11
CA HIS A 71 0.09 -16.97 -2.18
C HIS A 71 -0.15 -15.56 -1.66
N ASP A 72 0.76 -14.65 -1.95
CA ASP A 72 0.66 -13.25 -1.57
C ASP A 72 0.57 -12.35 -2.79
N LEU A 73 0.08 -11.14 -2.59
CA LEU A 73 0.10 -10.11 -3.62
C LEU A 73 1.55 -9.78 -4.01
N THR A 74 1.81 -9.73 -5.30
CA THR A 74 2.94 -8.95 -5.80
C THR A 74 2.51 -7.50 -5.83
N ALA A 75 3.37 -6.60 -5.38
CA ALA A 75 3.04 -5.18 -5.36
C ALA A 75 4.20 -4.33 -5.85
N ALA A 76 3.88 -3.21 -6.47
CA ALA A 76 4.80 -2.13 -6.74
C ALA A 76 4.18 -0.80 -6.34
N ALA A 77 5.00 0.16 -5.97
CA ALA A 77 4.55 1.51 -5.71
C ALA A 77 5.60 2.53 -6.17
N ILE A 78 5.13 3.72 -6.50
CA ILE A 78 5.97 4.90 -6.61
C ILE A 78 5.57 5.88 -5.51
N VAL A 79 6.56 6.54 -4.93
CA VAL A 79 6.39 7.52 -3.86
C VAL A 79 7.07 8.83 -4.24
N GLY A 80 6.46 9.94 -3.83
CA GLY A 80 7.02 11.26 -4.04
C GLY A 80 6.39 12.28 -3.08
N GLU A 81 6.84 13.52 -3.11
CA GLU A 81 6.33 14.54 -2.22
C GLU A 81 5.85 15.76 -3.01
N ILE A 82 4.72 16.31 -2.57
CA ILE A 82 4.18 17.58 -3.05
C ILE A 82 4.47 18.63 -1.97
N PRO A 83 5.15 19.75 -2.31
CA PRO A 83 5.37 20.82 -1.36
C PRO A 83 4.07 21.32 -0.70
N ALA A 84 4.08 21.54 0.61
CA ALA A 84 2.91 21.97 1.38
C ALA A 84 2.16 23.14 0.74
N ALA A 85 2.89 24.15 0.25
CA ALA A 85 2.32 25.31 -0.40
C ALA A 85 1.56 25.00 -1.71
N LYS A 86 1.88 23.89 -2.38
CA LYS A 86 1.19 23.42 -3.59
C LYS A 86 0.06 22.44 -3.29
N ALA A 87 0.11 21.83 -2.12
CA ALA A 87 -0.87 20.84 -1.69
C ALA A 87 -2.05 21.46 -0.93
N ALA A 88 -1.92 22.72 -0.49
CA ALA A 88 -3.00 23.45 0.16
C ALA A 88 -4.20 23.64 -0.78
N ASN A 89 -5.40 23.46 -0.23
CA ASN A 89 -6.67 23.67 -0.90
C ASN A 89 -7.62 24.50 -0.01
N GLU A 90 -8.88 24.69 -0.42
CA GLU A 90 -9.85 25.52 0.32
C GLU A 90 -10.16 24.99 1.72
N ASP A 91 -10.16 23.66 1.88
CA ASP A 91 -10.57 22.98 3.11
C ASP A 91 -9.40 22.53 4.00
N TRP A 92 -8.18 22.46 3.43
CA TRP A 92 -7.04 21.90 4.14
C TRP A 92 -5.71 22.58 3.78
N THR A 93 -4.95 22.91 4.82
CA THR A 93 -3.57 23.42 4.68
C THR A 93 -2.62 22.44 5.37
N PRO A 94 -1.83 21.64 4.63
CA PRO A 94 -0.89 20.70 5.22
C PRO A 94 0.24 21.43 5.94
N SER A 95 0.65 20.90 7.09
CA SER A 95 1.74 21.46 7.89
C SER A 95 3.14 21.13 7.35
N GLU A 96 3.22 20.10 6.52
CA GLU A 96 4.45 19.61 5.88
C GLU A 96 4.18 19.21 4.44
N ASP A 97 5.24 18.91 3.67
CA ASP A 97 5.11 18.35 2.33
C ASP A 97 4.32 17.04 2.37
N VAL A 98 3.43 16.86 1.42
CA VAL A 98 2.51 15.72 1.38
C VAL A 98 3.19 14.53 0.71
N LEU A 99 3.34 13.45 1.45
CA LEU A 99 3.79 12.17 0.90
C LEU A 99 2.69 11.55 0.04
N VAL A 100 3.01 11.27 -1.21
CA VAL A 100 2.10 10.63 -2.17
C VAL A 100 2.59 9.23 -2.47
N ILE A 101 1.69 8.25 -2.41
CA ILE A 101 1.94 6.85 -2.76
C ILE A 101 0.99 6.46 -3.88
N VAL A 102 1.52 5.97 -5.00
CA VAL A 102 0.73 5.39 -6.09
C VAL A 102 1.05 3.90 -6.17
N PRO A 103 0.21 3.04 -5.59
CA PRO A 103 0.44 1.59 -5.58
C PRO A 103 -0.19 0.92 -6.80
N HIS A 104 0.28 -0.30 -7.09
CA HIS A 104 -0.36 -1.24 -7.98
C HIS A 104 -0.03 -2.67 -7.53
N ALA A 105 -0.96 -3.60 -7.71
CA ALA A 105 -0.81 -4.97 -7.25
C ALA A 105 -1.08 -6.00 -8.37
N TRP A 106 -0.62 -7.23 -8.15
CA TRP A 106 -0.88 -8.37 -9.05
C TRP A 106 -1.18 -9.62 -8.21
N PHE A 107 -2.07 -10.44 -8.74
CA PHE A 107 -2.35 -11.76 -8.19
C PHE A 107 -2.71 -12.75 -9.31
N PRO A 108 -2.23 -14.02 -9.28
CA PRO A 108 -2.57 -15.02 -10.30
C PRO A 108 -4.06 -15.28 -10.35
N ARG A 109 -4.68 -15.15 -11.53
CA ARG A 109 -6.14 -15.33 -11.70
C ARG A 109 -6.61 -16.72 -11.29
N THR A 110 -5.81 -17.74 -11.54
CA THR A 110 -6.15 -19.14 -11.22
C THR A 110 -6.33 -19.40 -9.73
N ALA A 111 -5.69 -18.60 -8.84
CA ALA A 111 -5.78 -18.71 -7.40
C ALA A 111 -6.67 -17.59 -6.77
N ALA A 112 -7.16 -16.66 -7.59
CA ALA A 112 -7.84 -15.45 -7.07
C ALA A 112 -9.16 -15.76 -6.37
N ALA A 113 -9.97 -16.71 -6.88
CA ALA A 113 -11.25 -17.04 -6.28
C ALA A 113 -11.09 -17.66 -4.89
N GLU A 114 -10.18 -18.63 -4.74
CA GLU A 114 -9.84 -19.24 -3.44
C GLU A 114 -9.28 -18.21 -2.46
N LYS A 115 -8.35 -17.37 -2.92
CA LYS A 115 -7.75 -16.31 -2.08
C LYS A 115 -8.79 -15.29 -1.62
N ALA A 116 -9.68 -14.86 -2.51
CA ALA A 116 -10.74 -13.91 -2.20
C ALA A 116 -11.70 -14.47 -1.13
N ASP A 117 -12.04 -15.75 -1.22
CA ASP A 117 -12.94 -16.43 -0.29
C ASP A 117 -12.26 -16.66 1.08
N VAL A 118 -11.05 -17.22 1.08
CA VAL A 118 -10.32 -17.56 2.33
C VAL A 118 -9.95 -16.31 3.14
N ASP A 119 -9.45 -15.28 2.47
CA ASP A 119 -8.99 -14.06 3.14
C ASP A 119 -10.10 -12.99 3.24
N ASN A 120 -11.27 -13.25 2.66
CA ASN A 120 -12.40 -12.33 2.57
C ASN A 120 -12.00 -10.95 2.01
N ILE A 121 -11.31 -10.94 0.86
CA ILE A 121 -10.82 -9.74 0.19
C ILE A 121 -11.45 -9.56 -1.19
N PRO A 122 -11.81 -8.34 -1.61
CA PRO A 122 -12.50 -8.07 -2.87
C PRO A 122 -11.53 -7.99 -4.06
N LEU A 123 -10.74 -9.04 -4.33
CA LEU A 123 -9.72 -9.05 -5.40
C LEU A 123 -10.30 -8.66 -6.76
N PHE A 124 -11.49 -9.15 -7.09
CA PHE A 124 -12.14 -8.83 -8.38
C PHE A 124 -12.61 -7.38 -8.42
N GLY A 125 -13.10 -6.81 -7.31
CA GLY A 125 -13.40 -5.38 -7.20
C GLY A 125 -12.15 -4.52 -7.41
N TRP A 126 -11.04 -4.88 -6.78
CA TRP A 126 -9.77 -4.17 -6.99
C TRP A 126 -9.27 -4.24 -8.43
N GLN A 127 -9.56 -5.35 -9.15
CA GLN A 127 -9.27 -5.44 -10.58
C GLN A 127 -10.15 -4.49 -11.38
N ASP A 128 -11.45 -4.45 -11.10
CA ASP A 128 -12.41 -3.58 -11.79
C ASP A 128 -12.08 -2.10 -11.56
N ASP A 129 -11.61 -1.74 -10.38
CA ASP A 129 -11.16 -0.39 -10.01
C ASP A 129 -9.75 -0.04 -10.54
N GLY A 130 -9.05 -0.99 -11.16
CA GLY A 130 -7.74 -0.78 -11.78
C GLY A 130 -6.55 -0.79 -10.82
N TRP A 131 -6.74 -1.21 -9.57
CA TRP A 131 -5.67 -1.34 -8.57
C TRP A 131 -4.91 -2.66 -8.65
N LEU A 132 -5.50 -3.67 -9.28
CA LEU A 132 -4.98 -5.03 -9.34
C LEU A 132 -5.06 -5.58 -10.75
N ASP A 133 -3.98 -6.17 -11.23
CA ASP A 133 -3.99 -6.99 -12.45
C ASP A 133 -3.96 -8.49 -12.09
N MET A 134 -4.76 -9.29 -12.82
CA MET A 134 -4.81 -10.73 -12.65
C MET A 134 -4.40 -11.46 -13.95
N PRO A 135 -3.09 -11.72 -14.13
CA PRO A 135 -2.63 -12.50 -15.29
C PRO A 135 -3.15 -13.96 -15.21
N ASN A 136 -3.46 -14.53 -16.39
CA ASN A 136 -3.99 -15.90 -16.52
C ASN A 136 -2.93 -17.01 -16.32
N GLU A 137 -1.96 -16.76 -15.48
CA GLU A 137 -0.86 -17.66 -15.17
C GLU A 137 -1.05 -18.30 -13.79
N SER A 138 -0.45 -19.46 -13.59
CA SER A 138 -0.47 -20.14 -12.28
C SER A 138 0.52 -19.56 -11.27
N SER A 139 1.46 -18.72 -11.74
CA SER A 139 2.44 -18.04 -10.91
C SER A 139 2.73 -16.66 -11.49
N MET A 140 3.12 -15.72 -10.64
CA MET A 140 3.46 -14.36 -11.05
C MET A 140 4.77 -14.33 -11.86
N ASP A 141 4.70 -13.73 -13.05
CA ASP A 141 5.89 -13.34 -13.79
C ASP A 141 6.58 -12.17 -13.06
N PRO A 142 7.82 -12.33 -12.60
CA PRO A 142 8.54 -11.26 -11.90
C PRO A 142 8.81 -10.03 -12.77
N THR A 143 8.51 -10.08 -14.07
CA THR A 143 8.66 -8.93 -14.98
C THR A 143 7.40 -8.07 -15.11
N GLU A 144 6.24 -8.50 -14.59
CA GLU A 144 5.01 -7.71 -14.63
C GLU A 144 5.18 -6.30 -14.01
N PRO A 145 5.82 -6.14 -12.83
CA PRO A 145 6.04 -4.82 -12.28
C PRO A 145 6.88 -3.89 -13.18
N VAL A 146 7.73 -4.45 -14.03
CA VAL A 146 8.52 -3.64 -14.99
C VAL A 146 7.61 -2.95 -16.00
N LYS A 147 6.55 -3.62 -16.46
CA LYS A 147 5.56 -3.03 -17.37
C LYS A 147 4.85 -1.84 -16.71
N GLN A 148 4.51 -1.97 -15.44
CA GLN A 148 3.86 -0.89 -14.68
C GLN A 148 4.81 0.30 -14.46
N PHE A 149 6.08 0.09 -14.12
CA PHE A 149 7.05 1.17 -14.04
C PHE A 149 7.22 1.90 -15.38
N LYS A 150 7.21 1.19 -16.51
CA LYS A 150 7.24 1.79 -17.85
C LYS A 150 5.95 2.57 -18.14
N LYS A 151 4.79 2.08 -17.72
CA LYS A 151 3.51 2.77 -17.83
C LYS A 151 3.55 4.09 -17.07
N TRP A 152 3.92 4.09 -15.79
CA TRP A 152 4.07 5.32 -15.01
C TRP A 152 5.06 6.30 -15.67
N GLN A 153 6.19 5.80 -16.18
CA GLN A 153 7.15 6.65 -16.88
C GLN A 153 6.53 7.29 -18.13
N SER A 154 5.73 6.55 -18.91
CA SER A 154 5.05 7.06 -20.10
C SER A 154 3.93 8.05 -19.77
N GLU A 155 3.35 7.97 -18.58
CA GLU A 155 2.35 8.88 -18.03
C GLU A 155 2.98 10.16 -17.42
N GLY A 156 4.30 10.28 -17.45
CA GLY A 156 5.03 11.48 -17.03
C GLY A 156 5.62 11.43 -15.62
N PHE A 157 5.51 10.30 -14.91
CA PHE A 157 6.13 10.13 -13.61
C PHE A 157 7.65 10.02 -13.74
N ARG A 158 8.39 10.98 -13.16
CA ARG A 158 9.86 11.07 -13.25
C ARG A 158 10.51 10.16 -12.21
N ILE A 159 10.57 8.87 -12.47
CA ILE A 159 11.11 7.87 -11.54
C ILE A 159 12.64 7.94 -11.54
N ARG A 160 13.22 8.33 -10.40
CA ARG A 160 14.67 8.52 -10.23
C ARG A 160 15.42 7.25 -9.89
N LYS A 161 14.87 6.49 -8.93
CA LYS A 161 15.47 5.24 -8.46
C LYS A 161 14.36 4.27 -8.07
N VAL A 162 14.65 2.98 -8.16
CA VAL A 162 13.74 1.91 -7.72
C VAL A 162 14.49 1.02 -6.73
N GLY A 163 13.97 0.91 -5.51
CA GLY A 163 14.48 0.01 -4.49
C GLY A 163 14.19 -1.45 -4.83
N HIS A 164 15.09 -2.35 -4.49
CA HIS A 164 15.04 -3.74 -4.87
C HIS A 164 15.58 -4.64 -3.75
N ASP A 165 14.86 -5.72 -3.43
CA ASP A 165 15.36 -6.81 -2.61
C ASP A 165 16.19 -7.77 -3.46
N ARG A 166 17.48 -7.94 -3.12
CA ARG A 166 18.39 -8.84 -3.82
C ARG A 166 17.98 -10.31 -3.80
N LYS A 167 17.18 -10.72 -2.81
CA LYS A 167 17.04 -12.13 -2.46
C LYS A 167 16.30 -12.97 -3.49
N PHE A 168 15.37 -12.39 -4.29
CA PHE A 168 14.46 -13.19 -5.12
C PHE A 168 14.26 -12.70 -6.57
N ALA A 169 14.98 -11.68 -7.00
CA ALA A 169 14.54 -10.89 -8.13
C ALA A 169 15.54 -10.74 -9.27
N ARG A 170 16.36 -11.75 -9.56
CA ARG A 170 17.31 -11.67 -10.67
C ARG A 170 16.64 -11.36 -12.02
N PRO A 171 15.53 -12.03 -12.41
CA PRO A 171 14.81 -11.68 -13.64
C PRO A 171 14.25 -10.27 -13.62
N TYR A 172 13.61 -9.85 -12.52
CA TYR A 172 13.11 -8.50 -12.33
C TYR A 172 14.22 -7.45 -12.43
N TYR A 173 15.32 -7.62 -11.68
CA TYR A 173 16.46 -6.71 -11.72
C TYR A 173 17.02 -6.53 -13.14
N THR A 174 17.22 -7.65 -13.85
CA THR A 174 17.73 -7.64 -15.23
C THR A 174 16.77 -6.91 -16.16
N ALA A 175 15.47 -7.17 -16.05
CA ALA A 175 14.45 -6.54 -16.86
C ALA A 175 14.32 -5.03 -16.57
N MET A 176 14.38 -4.61 -15.30
CA MET A 176 14.40 -3.19 -14.90
C MET A 176 15.61 -2.45 -15.46
N LYS A 177 16.80 -3.03 -15.36
CA LYS A 177 18.03 -2.45 -15.95
C LYS A 177 17.92 -2.34 -17.47
N LYS A 178 17.42 -3.37 -18.15
CA LYS A 178 17.20 -3.35 -19.60
C LYS A 178 16.16 -2.29 -20.00
N ALA A 179 15.19 -2.02 -19.16
CA ALA A 179 14.19 -0.97 -19.35
C ALA A 179 14.72 0.46 -19.06
N GLY A 180 15.96 0.58 -18.59
CA GLY A 180 16.64 1.88 -18.35
C GLY A 180 16.44 2.45 -16.94
N PHE A 181 15.86 1.69 -15.99
CA PHE A 181 15.68 2.16 -14.61
C PHE A 181 16.97 2.07 -13.80
N THR A 182 17.18 3.05 -12.94
CA THR A 182 18.22 3.01 -11.91
C THR A 182 17.73 2.19 -10.72
N VAL A 183 18.21 0.96 -10.61
CA VAL A 183 17.84 0.05 -9.53
C VAL A 183 18.91 0.10 -8.45
N VAL A 184 18.49 0.26 -7.20
CA VAL A 184 19.35 0.31 -6.02
C VAL A 184 18.95 -0.80 -5.04
N ASP A 185 19.95 -1.38 -4.38
CA ASP A 185 19.69 -2.38 -3.35
C ASP A 185 19.05 -1.73 -2.14
N GLN A 186 17.93 -2.28 -1.70
CA GLN A 186 17.26 -1.88 -0.48
C GLN A 186 17.53 -2.92 0.63
N PRO A 187 18.30 -2.56 1.66
CA PRO A 187 18.53 -3.45 2.80
C PRO A 187 17.21 -3.86 3.45
N GLN A 188 17.05 -5.16 3.67
CA GLN A 188 15.85 -5.71 4.32
C GLN A 188 15.97 -5.77 5.86
N LEU A 189 16.90 -5.00 6.43
CA LEU A 189 17.09 -4.91 7.87
C LEU A 189 15.90 -4.17 8.51
N TYR A 190 15.46 -4.67 9.66
CA TYR A 190 14.32 -4.11 10.39
C TYR A 190 14.51 -2.62 10.75
N LEU A 191 15.73 -2.17 11.01
CA LEU A 191 16.04 -0.77 11.29
C LEU A 191 15.67 0.15 10.11
N ALA A 192 16.12 -0.17 8.89
CA ALA A 192 15.83 0.62 7.71
C ALA A 192 14.32 0.63 7.38
N LYS A 193 13.64 -0.52 7.57
CA LYS A 193 12.19 -0.61 7.41
C LYS A 193 11.45 0.20 8.48
N SER A 194 11.92 0.17 9.71
CA SER A 194 11.35 0.92 10.83
C SER A 194 11.30 2.43 10.55
N GLU A 195 12.35 3.00 9.99
CA GLU A 195 12.37 4.42 9.61
C GLU A 195 11.29 4.74 8.56
N GLY A 196 11.17 3.93 7.51
CA GLY A 196 10.16 4.11 6.49
C GLY A 196 8.73 4.02 7.04
N PHE A 197 8.44 3.05 7.89
CA PHE A 197 7.12 2.92 8.52
C PHE A 197 6.81 4.07 9.48
N ARG A 198 7.76 4.51 10.29
CA ARG A 198 7.60 5.68 11.16
C ARG A 198 7.35 6.96 10.36
N TYR A 199 8.00 7.11 9.22
CA TYR A 199 7.79 8.24 8.34
C TYR A 199 6.37 8.25 7.76
N ILE A 200 5.89 7.12 7.24
CA ILE A 200 4.51 6.97 6.76
C ILE A 200 3.51 7.25 7.90
N GLU A 201 3.73 6.68 9.08
CA GLU A 201 2.90 6.90 10.26
C GLU A 201 2.83 8.38 10.67
N HIS A 202 3.97 9.06 10.70
CA HIS A 202 4.03 10.49 10.98
C HIS A 202 3.20 11.28 9.97
N LYS A 203 3.45 11.08 8.68
CA LYS A 203 2.73 11.77 7.60
C LYS A 203 1.22 11.52 7.65
N MET A 204 0.81 10.30 7.94
CA MET A 204 -0.60 9.94 8.11
C MET A 204 -1.22 10.70 9.31
N LYS A 205 -0.55 10.70 10.47
CA LYS A 205 -1.07 11.35 11.69
C LYS A 205 -1.26 12.86 11.55
N ILE A 206 -0.41 13.52 10.77
CA ILE A 206 -0.52 14.97 10.52
C ILE A 206 -1.37 15.33 9.30
N GLY A 207 -2.04 14.35 8.66
CA GLY A 207 -2.86 14.58 7.47
C GLY A 207 -2.07 14.95 6.21
N CYS A 208 -0.81 14.54 6.12
CA CYS A 208 0.10 14.80 5.00
C CYS A 208 0.47 13.52 4.23
N LEU A 209 -0.45 12.57 4.14
CA LEU A 209 -0.32 11.35 3.37
C LEU A 209 -1.49 11.22 2.39
N TYR A 210 -1.20 10.95 1.13
CA TYR A 210 -2.15 10.63 0.07
C TYR A 210 -1.76 9.35 -0.66
N TYR A 211 -2.68 8.40 -0.79
CA TYR A 211 -2.45 7.12 -1.46
C TYR A 211 -3.53 6.80 -2.51
N CYS A 212 -4.20 7.83 -3.01
CA CYS A 212 -5.19 7.76 -4.09
C CYS A 212 -6.43 6.91 -3.78
N GLY A 213 -6.79 6.71 -2.52
CA GLY A 213 -7.89 5.85 -2.11
C GLY A 213 -7.69 4.35 -2.45
N ALA A 214 -6.44 3.91 -2.64
CA ALA A 214 -6.13 2.55 -3.09
C ALA A 214 -6.48 1.50 -2.02
N GLU A 215 -7.57 0.78 -2.17
CA GLU A 215 -8.03 -0.24 -1.23
C GLU A 215 -7.00 -1.37 -0.97
N PRO A 216 -6.22 -1.86 -1.96
CA PRO A 216 -5.16 -2.84 -1.68
C PRO A 216 -4.09 -2.31 -0.71
N PHE A 217 -3.81 -0.99 -0.74
CA PHE A 217 -2.91 -0.37 0.23
C PHE A 217 -3.51 -0.39 1.63
N GLU A 218 -4.79 -0.04 1.77
CA GLU A 218 -5.52 -0.11 3.04
C GLU A 218 -5.54 -1.52 3.63
N TYR A 219 -5.79 -2.52 2.79
CA TYR A 219 -5.69 -3.92 3.18
C TYR A 219 -4.29 -4.27 3.72
N CYS A 220 -3.25 -3.86 3.02
CA CYS A 220 -1.87 -4.14 3.44
C CYS A 220 -1.54 -3.49 4.78
N VAL A 221 -1.83 -2.19 4.97
CA VAL A 221 -1.54 -1.49 6.24
C VAL A 221 -2.39 -2.02 7.40
N GLY A 222 -3.64 -2.42 7.13
CA GLY A 222 -4.53 -3.04 8.13
C GLY A 222 -4.09 -4.45 8.57
N ASN A 223 -3.14 -5.06 7.86
CA ASN A 223 -2.61 -6.39 8.15
C ASN A 223 -1.15 -6.38 8.61
N ILE A 224 -0.67 -5.24 9.10
CA ILE A 224 0.68 -5.11 9.67
C ILE A 224 0.59 -5.11 11.19
N ARG A 225 1.44 -5.91 11.85
CA ARG A 225 1.70 -5.83 13.29
C ARG A 225 3.09 -5.27 13.55
N ALA A 226 3.23 -4.58 14.68
CA ALA A 226 4.49 -4.11 15.20
C ALA A 226 5.03 -5.09 16.25
N CYS A 227 6.29 -5.47 16.10
CA CYS A 227 7.01 -6.28 17.07
C CYS A 227 8.18 -5.46 17.61
N GLU A 228 8.14 -5.07 18.88
CA GLU A 228 9.22 -4.35 19.53
C GLU A 228 10.50 -5.18 19.55
N LYS A 229 11.62 -4.54 19.29
CA LYS A 229 12.97 -5.10 19.32
C LYS A 229 13.82 -4.33 20.33
N VAL A 230 15.04 -4.78 20.50
CA VAL A 230 16.02 -4.07 21.34
C VAL A 230 16.30 -2.67 20.76
N ASP A 231 16.60 -1.70 21.61
CA ASP A 231 16.95 -0.31 21.22
C ASP A 231 15.79 0.49 20.56
N ASP A 232 14.56 0.34 21.05
CA ASP A 232 13.37 1.05 20.56
C ASP A 232 13.07 0.85 19.05
N ALA A 233 13.71 -0.12 18.45
CA ALA A 233 13.45 -0.49 17.07
C ALA A 233 12.19 -1.34 16.97
N VAL A 234 11.45 -1.16 15.88
CA VAL A 234 10.21 -1.89 15.61
C VAL A 234 10.40 -2.72 14.34
N GLN A 235 10.11 -4.00 14.42
CA GLN A 235 9.96 -4.84 13.26
C GLN A 235 8.50 -4.91 12.85
N TYR A 236 8.21 -4.53 11.61
CA TYR A 236 6.88 -4.63 11.06
C TYR A 236 6.73 -5.95 10.31
N GLU A 237 5.68 -6.68 10.62
CA GLU A 237 5.42 -8.01 10.09
C GLU A 237 3.97 -8.13 9.62
N LYS A 238 3.73 -9.01 8.63
CA LYS A 238 2.38 -9.40 8.24
C LYS A 238 1.71 -10.16 9.39
N ILE A 239 0.43 -9.92 9.59
CA ILE A 239 -0.41 -10.72 10.49
C ILE A 239 -0.78 -12.02 9.76
N ASN A 240 -0.45 -13.16 10.36
CA ASN A 240 -0.81 -14.50 9.86
C ASN A 240 -2.17 -14.90 10.41
#